data_d2dc68a3e1403f2613f38491f757ef42
#
_entry.id   d2dc68a3e1403f2613f38491f757ef42
#
_cell.length_a   1.000
_cell.length_b   1.000
_cell.length_c   1.000
_cell.angle_alpha   90.00
_cell.angle_beta   90.00
_cell.angle_gamma   90.00
#
_symmetry.space_group_name_H-M   'P 1'
#
loop_
_entity.id
_entity.type
_entity.pdbx_description
1 polymer ?
#
loop_
_entity_poly.entity_id
_entity_poly.type
_entity_poly.pdbx_seq_one_letter_code
_entity_poly.pdbx_strand_id
1 'polypeptide(L)'
;MKVLCLNKISPVGLKVLPSSYTITEDVNEATAILVRSANMLETVLPENVLAVARAGAGVNNIPLEPYAKAGVVVFNTPGANANAVKELTIAAMLLAARDIRGSMEWVKENKGDELINKSMEKAKGAFAGTEILGKTLGVIGCGAIGALVAQAAGGLGMHVIGVEPSKDTIERNKHLFPSDMEIVSYDEMYARADYISVHVPLLDATRGMLNKEAFAKMKDGVIIINCARDAIVNDDDLKEAIASGKVRKYVTDFPNYKTANMDGVVAISHLGASTEEAEDNCAMMAAKQVVDYVENGNIINSVNYPRLDLGKKEGTRVVVLYEAEAEKAVKEVVSKADATKLVCGVKGAFGATLAEVKGKVDEAALKAIAGVKRVRVI
;
A
#
# COMPACT_ATOMS: atom_id res chain seq x y z
N MET A 1 -27.43 3.71 -9.42
CA MET A 1 -26.06 3.45 -9.89
C MET A 1 -25.74 1.98 -9.72
N LYS A 2 -25.03 1.34 -10.68
CA LYS A 2 -24.66 -0.08 -10.59
C LYS A 2 -23.18 -0.26 -10.33
N VAL A 3 -22.82 -1.16 -9.42
CA VAL A 3 -21.42 -1.46 -9.04
C VAL A 3 -21.14 -2.91 -9.35
N LEU A 4 -20.11 -3.19 -10.13
CA LEU A 4 -19.59 -4.53 -10.38
C LEU A 4 -18.54 -4.89 -9.32
N CYS A 5 -18.66 -6.07 -8.72
CA CYS A 5 -17.65 -6.61 -7.82
C CYS A 5 -16.86 -7.72 -8.51
N LEU A 6 -15.58 -7.47 -8.78
CA LEU A 6 -14.66 -8.51 -9.25
C LEU A 6 -13.95 -9.15 -8.05
N ASN A 7 -14.06 -10.45 -7.90
CA ASN A 7 -13.74 -11.21 -6.71
C ASN A 7 -14.73 -10.98 -5.54
N LYS A 8 -14.48 -11.70 -4.45
CA LYS A 8 -15.23 -11.51 -3.21
C LYS A 8 -14.80 -10.21 -2.54
N ILE A 9 -15.68 -9.22 -2.52
CA ILE A 9 -15.55 -7.98 -1.75
C ILE A 9 -16.30 -8.15 -0.43
N SER A 10 -15.74 -7.70 0.68
CA SER A 10 -16.38 -7.81 1.99
C SER A 10 -17.78 -7.19 1.99
N PRO A 11 -18.79 -7.91 2.51
CA PRO A 11 -20.15 -7.36 2.67
C PRO A 11 -20.20 -6.09 3.53
N VAL A 12 -19.26 -5.93 4.47
CA VAL A 12 -19.16 -4.72 5.30
C VAL A 12 -18.87 -3.50 4.42
N GLY A 13 -17.98 -3.63 3.43
CA GLY A 13 -17.72 -2.57 2.45
C GLY A 13 -18.93 -2.26 1.57
N LEU A 14 -19.68 -3.29 1.17
CA LEU A 14 -20.88 -3.09 0.33
C LEU A 14 -22.02 -2.37 1.08
N LYS A 15 -22.13 -2.53 2.39
CA LYS A 15 -23.09 -1.80 3.24
C LYS A 15 -22.85 -0.28 3.28
N VAL A 16 -21.67 0.17 2.88
CA VAL A 16 -21.36 1.62 2.80
C VAL A 16 -22.00 2.27 1.57
N LEU A 17 -22.36 1.49 0.55
CA LEU A 17 -23.03 1.99 -0.64
C LEU A 17 -24.43 2.51 -0.27
N PRO A 18 -24.82 3.73 -0.71
CA PRO A 18 -26.18 4.23 -0.54
C PRO A 18 -27.23 3.31 -1.16
N SER A 19 -28.47 3.40 -0.72
CA SER A 19 -29.59 2.57 -1.25
C SER A 19 -29.87 2.80 -2.76
N SER A 20 -29.38 3.89 -3.33
CA SER A 20 -29.42 4.19 -4.76
C SER A 20 -28.42 3.38 -5.59
N TYR A 21 -27.54 2.62 -4.93
CA TYR A 21 -26.55 1.75 -5.56
C TYR A 21 -26.99 0.30 -5.47
N THR A 22 -26.83 -0.44 -6.56
CA THR A 22 -27.12 -1.88 -6.65
C THR A 22 -25.90 -2.61 -7.22
N ILE A 23 -25.71 -3.85 -6.81
CA ILE A 23 -24.66 -4.70 -7.38
C ILE A 23 -25.15 -5.29 -8.71
N THR A 24 -24.25 -5.36 -9.69
CA THR A 24 -24.48 -6.01 -10.99
C THR A 24 -23.37 -7.02 -11.27
N GLU A 25 -23.66 -8.01 -12.12
CA GLU A 25 -22.69 -8.95 -12.66
C GLU A 25 -22.26 -8.59 -14.08
N ASP A 26 -22.97 -7.63 -14.72
CA ASP A 26 -22.67 -7.17 -16.08
C ASP A 26 -21.86 -5.88 -16.07
N VAL A 27 -20.66 -5.94 -16.66
CA VAL A 27 -19.76 -4.79 -16.80
C VAL A 27 -20.36 -3.69 -17.66
N ASN A 28 -21.23 -4.04 -18.62
CA ASN A 28 -21.88 -3.07 -19.50
C ASN A 28 -22.92 -2.21 -18.77
N GLU A 29 -23.38 -2.64 -17.60
CA GLU A 29 -24.30 -1.86 -16.78
C GLU A 29 -23.58 -1.12 -15.63
N ALA A 30 -22.30 -1.44 -15.38
CA ALA A 30 -21.57 -0.94 -14.22
C ALA A 30 -21.18 0.53 -14.38
N THR A 31 -21.50 1.36 -13.40
CA THR A 31 -20.98 2.73 -13.27
C THR A 31 -19.59 2.73 -12.63
N ALA A 32 -19.31 1.77 -11.74
CA ALA A 32 -18.01 1.61 -11.08
C ALA A 32 -17.71 0.14 -10.79
N ILE A 33 -16.44 -0.16 -10.59
CA ILE A 33 -15.94 -1.52 -10.32
C ILE A 33 -15.18 -1.52 -9.00
N LEU A 34 -15.52 -2.46 -8.13
CA LEU A 34 -14.73 -2.83 -6.95
C LEU A 34 -13.95 -4.10 -7.27
N VAL A 35 -12.63 -4.08 -7.06
CA VAL A 35 -11.74 -5.21 -7.35
C VAL A 35 -10.76 -5.43 -6.21
N ARG A 36 -10.34 -6.67 -5.98
CA ARG A 36 -9.25 -7.00 -5.04
C ARG A 36 -8.04 -7.58 -5.78
N SER A 37 -8.14 -8.79 -6.29
CA SER A 37 -7.03 -9.55 -6.88
C SER A 37 -7.28 -10.00 -8.33
N ALA A 38 -8.48 -9.75 -8.90
CA ALA A 38 -8.73 -10.10 -10.30
C ALA A 38 -7.77 -9.36 -11.22
N ASN A 39 -7.24 -10.08 -12.20
CA ASN A 39 -6.39 -9.50 -13.23
C ASN A 39 -7.26 -8.72 -14.23
N MET A 40 -7.01 -7.43 -14.34
CA MET A 40 -7.68 -6.51 -15.25
C MET A 40 -6.78 -6.01 -16.39
N LEU A 41 -5.54 -6.49 -16.49
CA LEU A 41 -4.53 -5.92 -17.41
C LEU A 41 -4.96 -5.92 -18.87
N GLU A 42 -5.78 -6.88 -19.28
CA GLU A 42 -6.31 -7.00 -20.64
C GLU A 42 -7.80 -6.59 -20.75
N THR A 43 -8.38 -6.09 -19.65
CA THR A 43 -9.82 -5.75 -19.60
C THR A 43 -10.06 -4.38 -20.21
N VAL A 44 -10.84 -4.32 -21.29
CA VAL A 44 -11.34 -3.08 -21.87
C VAL A 44 -12.66 -2.72 -21.17
N LEU A 45 -12.75 -1.49 -20.66
CA LEU A 45 -13.95 -1.03 -19.95
C LEU A 45 -14.93 -0.30 -20.89
N PRO A 46 -16.26 -0.52 -20.72
CA PRO A 46 -17.28 0.24 -21.39
C PRO A 46 -17.24 1.72 -20.97
N GLU A 47 -17.76 2.61 -21.82
CA GLU A 47 -17.78 4.07 -21.59
C GLU A 47 -18.55 4.49 -20.33
N ASN A 48 -19.55 3.71 -19.90
CA ASN A 48 -20.33 3.99 -18.69
C ASN A 48 -19.55 3.81 -17.40
N VAL A 49 -18.41 3.09 -17.41
CA VAL A 49 -17.55 2.95 -16.22
C VAL A 49 -16.80 4.26 -15.96
N LEU A 50 -17.01 4.81 -14.78
CA LEU A 50 -16.39 6.06 -14.32
C LEU A 50 -15.16 5.82 -13.46
N ALA A 51 -15.18 4.74 -12.68
CA ALA A 51 -14.14 4.46 -11.69
C ALA A 51 -13.91 2.97 -11.48
N VAL A 52 -12.67 2.63 -11.16
CA VAL A 52 -12.26 1.33 -10.61
C VAL A 52 -11.64 1.59 -9.24
N ALA A 53 -12.12 0.93 -8.19
CA ALA A 53 -11.52 1.03 -6.87
C ALA A 53 -11.00 -0.34 -6.41
N ARG A 54 -9.69 -0.41 -6.15
CA ARG A 54 -9.07 -1.62 -5.61
C ARG A 54 -9.17 -1.63 -4.09
N ALA A 55 -9.78 -2.68 -3.56
CA ALA A 55 -9.74 -2.98 -2.12
C ALA A 55 -8.35 -3.53 -1.73
N GLY A 56 -7.39 -2.63 -1.59
CA GLY A 56 -5.99 -2.91 -1.27
C GLY A 56 -5.04 -1.81 -1.78
N ALA A 57 -3.80 -1.79 -1.30
CA ALA A 57 -2.84 -0.72 -1.57
C ALA A 57 -2.13 -0.85 -2.93
N GLY A 58 -1.72 -2.07 -3.33
CA GLY A 58 -1.04 -2.31 -4.61
C GLY A 58 -2.01 -2.25 -5.79
N VAL A 59 -1.53 -2.00 -7.03
CA VAL A 59 -2.39 -1.86 -8.23
C VAL A 59 -1.80 -2.54 -9.47
N ASN A 60 -0.89 -3.46 -9.28
CA ASN A 60 -0.20 -4.17 -10.38
C ASN A 60 -1.11 -5.09 -11.23
N ASN A 61 -2.33 -5.32 -10.80
CA ASN A 61 -3.35 -6.06 -11.54
C ASN A 61 -4.29 -5.15 -12.37
N ILE A 62 -4.03 -3.82 -12.43
CA ILE A 62 -4.90 -2.84 -13.10
C ILE A 62 -4.08 -2.03 -14.09
N PRO A 63 -4.52 -1.88 -15.36
CA PRO A 63 -3.81 -1.12 -16.39
C PRO A 63 -4.07 0.38 -16.22
N LEU A 64 -3.22 1.08 -15.44
CA LEU A 64 -3.44 2.46 -15.01
C LEU A 64 -3.50 3.46 -16.17
N GLU A 65 -2.53 3.39 -17.12
CA GLU A 65 -2.45 4.31 -18.24
C GLU A 65 -3.58 4.09 -19.26
N PRO A 66 -3.90 2.86 -19.71
CA PRO A 66 -5.08 2.60 -20.54
C PRO A 66 -6.37 3.15 -19.94
N TYR A 67 -6.59 2.96 -18.63
CA TYR A 67 -7.79 3.48 -17.97
C TYR A 67 -7.79 5.00 -17.83
N ALA A 68 -6.63 5.63 -17.63
CA ALA A 68 -6.55 7.08 -17.66
C ALA A 68 -6.89 7.63 -19.07
N LYS A 69 -6.38 7.02 -20.13
CA LYS A 69 -6.74 7.37 -21.52
C LYS A 69 -8.23 7.21 -21.83
N ALA A 70 -8.89 6.25 -21.19
CA ALA A 70 -10.35 6.04 -21.28
C ALA A 70 -11.17 7.00 -20.38
N GLY A 71 -10.52 7.87 -19.60
CA GLY A 71 -11.18 8.76 -18.64
C GLY A 71 -11.80 8.01 -17.45
N VAL A 72 -11.18 6.92 -17.02
CA VAL A 72 -11.59 6.13 -15.85
C VAL A 72 -10.61 6.39 -14.70
N VAL A 73 -11.14 6.82 -13.55
CA VAL A 73 -10.31 7.05 -12.35
C VAL A 73 -10.08 5.73 -11.62
N VAL A 74 -8.83 5.44 -11.32
CA VAL A 74 -8.45 4.25 -10.53
C VAL A 74 -8.06 4.67 -9.13
N PHE A 75 -8.75 4.11 -8.14
CA PHE A 75 -8.47 4.29 -6.71
C PHE A 75 -7.82 3.06 -6.10
N ASN A 76 -6.99 3.27 -5.09
CA ASN A 76 -6.56 2.25 -4.16
C ASN A 76 -6.94 2.62 -2.72
N THR A 77 -6.61 1.77 -1.75
CA THR A 77 -6.96 1.99 -0.34
C THR A 77 -5.70 2.05 0.54
N PRO A 78 -4.90 3.12 0.42
CA PRO A 78 -3.66 3.24 1.17
C PRO A 78 -3.92 3.36 2.67
N GLY A 79 -3.21 2.55 3.46
CA GLY A 79 -3.31 2.56 4.91
C GLY A 79 -4.48 1.76 5.50
N ALA A 80 -5.46 1.33 4.70
CA ALA A 80 -6.61 0.56 5.22
C ALA A 80 -6.21 -0.79 5.83
N ASN A 81 -5.11 -1.39 5.36
CA ASN A 81 -4.53 -2.63 5.85
C ASN A 81 -3.30 -2.42 6.77
N ALA A 82 -3.00 -1.18 7.15
CA ALA A 82 -1.72 -0.88 7.80
C ALA A 82 -1.55 -1.59 9.15
N ASN A 83 -2.63 -1.72 9.92
CA ASN A 83 -2.58 -2.43 11.20
C ASN A 83 -2.24 -3.92 11.03
N ALA A 84 -2.86 -4.60 10.08
CA ALA A 84 -2.59 -6.02 9.82
C ALA A 84 -1.13 -6.24 9.40
N VAL A 85 -0.60 -5.40 8.51
CA VAL A 85 0.83 -5.48 8.11
C VAL A 85 1.75 -5.19 9.29
N LYS A 86 1.42 -4.21 10.15
CA LYS A 86 2.17 -3.95 11.39
C LYS A 86 2.22 -5.19 12.27
N GLU A 87 1.09 -5.87 12.48
CA GLU A 87 1.02 -7.08 13.33
C GLU A 87 1.85 -8.22 12.76
N LEU A 88 1.77 -8.48 11.44
CA LEU A 88 2.63 -9.47 10.81
C LEU A 88 4.11 -9.11 10.90
N THR A 89 4.46 -7.81 10.77
CA THR A 89 5.85 -7.35 10.92
C THR A 89 6.39 -7.61 12.32
N ILE A 90 5.62 -7.33 13.37
CA ILE A 90 6.02 -7.63 14.76
C ILE A 90 6.15 -9.15 14.97
N ALA A 91 5.22 -9.95 14.46
CA ALA A 91 5.33 -11.41 14.49
C ALA A 91 6.61 -11.89 13.77
N ALA A 92 6.92 -11.33 12.59
CA ALA A 92 8.12 -11.63 11.82
C ALA A 92 9.42 -11.30 12.60
N MET A 93 9.44 -10.20 13.33
CA MET A 93 10.57 -9.82 14.20
C MET A 93 10.78 -10.86 15.30
N LEU A 94 9.70 -11.32 15.96
CA LEU A 94 9.77 -12.33 17.02
C LEU A 94 10.15 -13.72 16.48
N LEU A 95 9.67 -14.10 15.29
CA LEU A 95 10.08 -15.33 14.58
C LEU A 95 11.56 -15.31 14.19
N ALA A 96 12.11 -14.14 13.88
CA ALA A 96 13.53 -13.99 13.57
C ALA A 96 14.41 -13.97 14.83
N ALA A 97 13.87 -13.47 15.95
CA ALA A 97 14.60 -13.39 17.22
C ALA A 97 14.87 -14.78 17.82
N ARG A 98 13.92 -15.71 17.71
CA ARG A 98 13.99 -17.09 18.22
C ARG A 98 13.55 -18.07 17.13
N ASP A 99 14.11 -19.27 17.12
CA ASP A 99 13.71 -20.31 16.16
C ASP A 99 12.40 -21.01 16.58
N ILE A 100 11.32 -20.20 16.61
CA ILE A 100 9.97 -20.69 16.94
C ILE A 100 9.53 -21.74 15.93
N ARG A 101 9.81 -21.50 14.64
CA ARG A 101 9.44 -22.41 13.55
C ARG A 101 10.12 -23.76 13.71
N GLY A 102 11.43 -23.80 13.87
CA GLY A 102 12.18 -25.07 14.08
C GLY A 102 11.71 -25.81 15.34
N SER A 103 11.38 -25.07 16.40
CA SER A 103 10.80 -25.66 17.61
C SER A 103 9.44 -26.31 17.36
N MET A 104 8.55 -25.67 16.57
CA MET A 104 7.25 -26.23 16.22
C MET A 104 7.37 -27.47 15.31
N GLU A 105 8.31 -27.43 14.35
CA GLU A 105 8.61 -28.56 13.46
C GLU A 105 9.14 -29.76 14.29
N TRP A 106 10.07 -29.51 15.23
CA TRP A 106 10.58 -30.53 16.13
C TRP A 106 9.49 -31.20 16.95
N VAL A 107 8.55 -30.44 17.54
CA VAL A 107 7.40 -31.00 18.29
C VAL A 107 6.53 -31.87 17.38
N LYS A 108 6.29 -31.42 16.15
CA LYS A 108 5.48 -32.16 15.17
C LYS A 108 6.15 -33.49 14.78
N GLU A 109 7.45 -33.50 14.57
CA GLU A 109 8.23 -34.68 14.22
C GLU A 109 8.30 -35.68 15.38
N ASN A 110 8.34 -35.21 16.61
CA ASN A 110 8.45 -36.03 17.84
C ASN A 110 7.08 -36.27 18.51
N LYS A 111 5.94 -36.03 17.86
CA LYS A 111 4.61 -36.21 18.43
C LYS A 111 4.28 -37.62 18.93
N GLY A 112 5.03 -38.65 18.50
CA GLY A 112 4.91 -40.04 18.94
C GLY A 112 5.78 -40.41 20.15
N ASP A 113 6.59 -39.47 20.65
CA ASP A 113 7.42 -39.71 21.86
C ASP A 113 6.57 -39.53 23.13
N GLU A 114 6.26 -40.60 23.81
CA GLU A 114 5.51 -40.57 25.08
C GLU A 114 6.23 -39.78 26.21
N LEU A 115 7.51 -39.56 26.05
CA LEU A 115 8.36 -38.80 27.00
C LEU A 115 8.74 -37.40 26.42
N ILE A 116 7.98 -36.87 25.46
CA ILE A 116 8.29 -35.60 24.80
C ILE A 116 8.51 -34.45 25.78
N ASN A 117 7.83 -34.44 26.94
CA ASN A 117 8.02 -33.47 27.99
C ASN A 117 9.43 -33.51 28.66
N LYS A 118 10.14 -34.63 28.53
CA LYS A 118 11.55 -34.77 28.96
C LYS A 118 12.52 -34.54 27.80
N SER A 119 12.16 -35.06 26.60
CA SER A 119 12.97 -34.90 25.38
C SER A 119 13.11 -33.45 24.97
N MET A 120 12.05 -32.63 25.11
CA MET A 120 12.07 -31.19 24.78
C MET A 120 13.05 -30.40 25.65
N GLU A 121 13.25 -30.79 26.91
CA GLU A 121 14.25 -30.12 27.79
C GLU A 121 15.70 -30.26 27.28
N LYS A 122 15.99 -31.34 26.56
CA LYS A 122 17.30 -31.54 25.92
C LYS A 122 17.35 -30.80 24.57
N ALA A 123 16.25 -30.76 23.83
CA ALA A 123 16.18 -30.16 22.48
C ALA A 123 16.10 -28.62 22.50
N LYS A 124 15.50 -28.02 23.53
CA LYS A 124 15.18 -26.58 23.59
C LYS A 124 16.36 -25.65 23.32
N GLY A 125 17.58 -26.08 23.70
CA GLY A 125 18.79 -25.29 23.48
C GLY A 125 19.10 -25.03 21.99
N ALA A 126 18.67 -25.91 21.08
CA ALA A 126 18.86 -25.74 19.65
C ALA A 126 18.01 -24.59 19.05
N PHE A 127 16.94 -24.23 19.74
CA PHE A 127 15.98 -23.18 19.28
C PHE A 127 16.16 -21.86 20.02
N ALA A 128 17.17 -21.75 20.87
CA ALA A 128 17.45 -20.55 21.63
C ALA A 128 17.78 -19.37 20.70
N GLY A 129 17.38 -18.17 21.10
CA GLY A 129 17.62 -16.95 20.33
C GLY A 129 17.97 -15.77 21.22
N THR A 130 17.52 -14.59 20.82
CA THR A 130 17.77 -13.32 21.50
C THR A 130 16.45 -12.60 21.82
N GLU A 131 16.51 -11.66 22.75
CA GLU A 131 15.40 -10.74 23.02
C GLU A 131 15.48 -9.51 22.11
N ILE A 132 14.35 -8.85 21.89
CA ILE A 132 14.27 -7.59 21.12
C ILE A 132 14.39 -6.36 22.02
N LEU A 133 14.19 -6.51 23.34
CA LEU A 133 14.30 -5.44 24.32
C LEU A 133 15.68 -4.76 24.22
N GLY A 134 15.70 -3.43 24.17
CA GLY A 134 16.92 -2.62 24.05
C GLY A 134 17.66 -2.73 22.72
N LYS A 135 17.14 -3.48 21.74
CA LYS A 135 17.69 -3.52 20.39
C LYS A 135 17.20 -2.33 19.57
N THR A 136 17.97 -1.94 18.56
CA THR A 136 17.64 -0.85 17.66
C THR A 136 16.91 -1.38 16.42
N LEU A 137 15.70 -0.87 16.18
CA LEU A 137 14.93 -1.07 14.94
C LEU A 137 15.12 0.10 13.99
N GLY A 138 15.66 -0.16 12.81
CA GLY A 138 15.63 0.77 11.66
C GLY A 138 14.36 0.59 10.85
N VAL A 139 13.58 1.65 10.65
CA VAL A 139 12.34 1.65 9.85
C VAL A 139 12.59 2.38 8.54
N ILE A 140 12.57 1.67 7.42
CA ILE A 140 12.67 2.26 6.07
C ILE A 140 11.27 2.60 5.58
N GLY A 141 10.95 3.90 5.51
CA GLY A 141 9.63 4.41 5.17
C GLY A 141 8.73 4.53 6.41
N CYS A 142 8.54 5.76 6.90
CA CYS A 142 7.69 6.07 8.06
C CYS A 142 6.27 6.50 7.65
N GLY A 143 5.74 5.89 6.58
CA GLY A 143 4.35 6.03 6.14
C GLY A 143 3.36 5.37 7.10
N ALA A 144 2.13 5.09 6.63
CA ALA A 144 1.06 4.53 7.46
C ALA A 144 1.43 3.22 8.18
N ILE A 145 2.19 2.32 7.51
CA ILE A 145 2.61 1.05 8.10
C ILE A 145 3.84 1.25 9.00
N GLY A 146 4.89 1.90 8.47
CA GLY A 146 6.15 2.08 9.23
C GLY A 146 5.98 2.85 10.51
N ALA A 147 5.10 3.84 10.57
CA ALA A 147 4.78 4.59 11.78
C ALA A 147 4.12 3.71 12.86
N LEU A 148 3.18 2.83 12.47
CA LEU A 148 2.56 1.87 13.38
C LEU A 148 3.55 0.81 13.86
N VAL A 149 4.46 0.36 12.99
CA VAL A 149 5.54 -0.57 13.37
C VAL A 149 6.49 0.10 14.36
N ALA A 150 6.87 1.36 14.11
CA ALA A 150 7.71 2.14 15.02
C ALA A 150 7.05 2.26 16.41
N GLN A 151 5.77 2.62 16.46
CA GLN A 151 5.00 2.71 17.70
C GLN A 151 4.98 1.38 18.47
N ALA A 152 4.65 0.29 17.77
CA ALA A 152 4.56 -1.03 18.40
C ALA A 152 5.93 -1.53 18.90
N ALA A 153 6.99 -1.35 18.12
CA ALA A 153 8.34 -1.74 18.51
C ALA A 153 8.87 -0.93 19.70
N GLY A 154 8.60 0.39 19.74
CA GLY A 154 8.88 1.22 20.91
C GLY A 154 8.13 0.75 22.15
N GLY A 155 6.84 0.37 22.01
CA GLY A 155 6.06 -0.24 23.09
C GLY A 155 6.59 -1.58 23.59
N LEU A 156 7.38 -2.30 22.78
CA LEU A 156 8.09 -3.53 23.16
C LEU A 156 9.50 -3.26 23.70
N GLY A 157 9.87 -2.00 23.94
CA GLY A 157 11.14 -1.60 24.52
C GLY A 157 12.32 -1.59 23.55
N MET A 158 12.08 -1.49 22.25
CA MET A 158 13.13 -1.25 21.25
C MET A 158 13.43 0.25 21.12
N HIS A 159 14.68 0.59 20.79
CA HIS A 159 15.02 1.90 20.27
C HIS A 159 14.66 1.97 18.80
N VAL A 160 13.98 3.02 18.37
CA VAL A 160 13.51 3.13 16.98
C VAL A 160 14.20 4.31 16.29
N ILE A 161 14.75 4.04 15.11
CA ILE A 161 15.27 5.06 14.19
C ILE A 161 14.59 4.88 12.82
N GLY A 162 14.30 5.97 12.12
CA GLY A 162 13.58 5.92 10.86
C GLY A 162 14.30 6.63 9.73
N VAL A 163 14.05 6.18 8.52
CA VAL A 163 14.44 6.89 7.29
C VAL A 163 13.18 7.23 6.50
N GLU A 164 12.92 8.52 6.32
CA GLU A 164 11.77 9.04 5.57
C GLU A 164 12.16 10.36 4.89
N PRO A 165 12.21 10.41 3.55
CA PRO A 165 12.60 11.64 2.84
C PRO A 165 11.51 12.71 2.82
N SER A 166 10.24 12.33 3.02
CA SER A 166 9.10 13.25 2.97
C SER A 166 8.81 13.90 4.31
N LYS A 167 9.08 15.20 4.44
CA LYS A 167 8.73 15.99 5.63
C LYS A 167 7.23 15.95 5.94
N ASP A 168 6.39 15.99 4.91
CA ASP A 168 4.92 15.91 5.07
C ASP A 168 4.48 14.56 5.63
N THR A 169 5.16 13.48 5.25
CA THR A 169 4.90 12.14 5.80
C THR A 169 5.31 12.08 7.27
N ILE A 170 6.45 12.64 7.63
CA ILE A 170 6.91 12.74 9.02
C ILE A 170 5.90 13.53 9.86
N GLU A 171 5.54 14.75 9.46
CA GLU A 171 4.60 15.60 10.18
C GLU A 171 3.23 14.94 10.37
N ARG A 172 2.74 14.25 9.35
CA ARG A 172 1.45 13.55 9.41
C ARG A 172 1.44 12.42 10.42
N ASN A 173 2.55 11.69 10.54
CA ASN A 173 2.63 10.45 11.31
C ASN A 173 3.39 10.59 12.63
N LYS A 174 4.01 11.74 12.93
CA LYS A 174 4.84 11.93 14.13
C LYS A 174 4.11 11.66 15.45
N HIS A 175 2.79 11.77 15.48
CA HIS A 175 1.98 11.44 16.64
C HIS A 175 1.97 9.95 17.00
N LEU A 176 2.41 9.09 16.08
CA LEU A 176 2.59 7.63 16.26
C LEU A 176 4.02 7.28 16.62
N PHE A 177 4.98 8.19 16.48
CA PHE A 177 6.38 7.88 16.72
C PHE A 177 6.65 7.77 18.24
N PRO A 178 7.49 6.80 18.67
CA PRO A 178 8.06 6.85 20.00
C PRO A 178 8.70 8.22 20.29
N SER A 179 8.62 8.69 21.51
CA SER A 179 9.08 10.03 21.90
C SER A 179 10.58 10.26 21.68
N ASP A 180 11.36 9.19 21.65
CA ASP A 180 12.80 9.16 21.43
C ASP A 180 13.20 8.71 20.01
N MET A 181 12.23 8.55 19.09
CA MET A 181 12.51 8.16 17.71
C MET A 181 13.25 9.26 16.96
N GLU A 182 14.36 8.89 16.35
CA GLU A 182 15.17 9.75 15.49
C GLU A 182 14.89 9.46 14.01
N ILE A 183 14.82 10.54 13.18
CA ILE A 183 14.86 10.41 11.72
C ILE A 183 16.31 10.65 11.28
N VAL A 184 16.89 9.64 10.63
CA VAL A 184 18.32 9.59 10.31
C VAL A 184 18.56 9.31 8.82
N SER A 185 19.81 9.38 8.37
CA SER A 185 20.22 8.95 7.04
C SER A 185 20.22 7.42 6.90
N TYR A 186 20.22 6.90 5.66
CA TYR A 186 20.38 5.46 5.41
C TYR A 186 21.66 4.90 6.02
N ASP A 187 22.80 5.58 5.83
CA ASP A 187 24.09 5.12 6.30
C ASP A 187 24.15 5.05 7.84
N GLU A 188 23.57 6.04 8.49
CA GLU A 188 23.45 6.05 9.95
C GLU A 188 22.53 4.95 10.48
N MET A 189 21.38 4.73 9.82
CA MET A 189 20.48 3.64 10.17
C MET A 189 21.17 2.29 10.00
N TYR A 190 21.85 2.05 8.86
CA TYR A 190 22.56 0.79 8.63
C TYR A 190 23.62 0.52 9.70
N ALA A 191 24.37 1.53 10.11
CA ALA A 191 25.43 1.38 11.12
C ALA A 191 24.87 1.11 12.54
N ARG A 192 23.64 1.55 12.85
CA ARG A 192 23.07 1.49 14.22
C ARG A 192 22.06 0.37 14.40
N ALA A 193 21.34 -0.05 13.36
CA ALA A 193 20.22 -0.97 13.46
C ALA A 193 20.65 -2.43 13.73
N ASP A 194 20.00 -3.09 14.68
CA ASP A 194 20.05 -4.53 14.91
C ASP A 194 18.97 -5.26 14.08
N TYR A 195 17.86 -4.58 13.84
CA TYR A 195 16.74 -4.99 12.99
C TYR A 195 16.43 -3.90 11.99
N ILE A 196 16.09 -4.28 10.75
CA ILE A 196 15.64 -3.36 9.71
C ILE A 196 14.32 -3.85 9.19
N SER A 197 13.30 -2.97 9.19
CA SER A 197 11.98 -3.25 8.64
C SER A 197 11.66 -2.32 7.47
N VAL A 198 11.17 -2.91 6.35
CA VAL A 198 10.98 -2.22 5.09
C VAL A 198 9.50 -1.94 4.83
N HIS A 199 9.15 -0.65 4.60
CA HIS A 199 7.79 -0.17 4.39
C HIS A 199 7.67 0.86 3.25
N VAL A 200 8.53 0.74 2.24
CA VAL A 200 8.49 1.58 1.05
C VAL A 200 7.82 0.86 -0.12
N PRO A 201 7.19 1.60 -1.06
CA PRO A 201 6.68 1.01 -2.30
C PRO A 201 7.85 0.57 -3.19
N LEU A 202 7.58 -0.38 -4.09
CA LEU A 202 8.51 -0.74 -5.16
C LEU A 202 8.43 0.30 -6.27
N LEU A 203 9.49 1.07 -6.39
CA LEU A 203 9.73 2.10 -7.41
C LEU A 203 11.12 1.84 -8.02
N ASP A 204 11.46 2.53 -9.10
CA ASP A 204 12.81 2.43 -9.69
C ASP A 204 13.90 2.78 -8.66
N ALA A 205 13.64 3.79 -7.82
CA ALA A 205 14.57 4.25 -6.76
C ALA A 205 14.69 3.26 -5.57
N THR A 206 13.71 2.37 -5.35
CA THR A 206 13.72 1.41 -4.24
C THR A 206 13.99 -0.03 -4.68
N ARG A 207 13.97 -0.28 -5.98
CA ARG A 207 14.31 -1.58 -6.55
C ARG A 207 15.76 -1.94 -6.27
N GLY A 208 15.98 -3.08 -5.63
CA GLY A 208 17.31 -3.56 -5.27
C GLY A 208 18.09 -2.62 -4.34
N MET A 209 17.40 -1.76 -3.58
CA MET A 209 18.08 -0.83 -2.67
C MET A 209 18.80 -1.53 -1.52
N LEU A 210 18.33 -2.70 -1.10
CA LEU A 210 19.04 -3.58 -0.18
C LEU A 210 19.90 -4.55 -1.00
N ASN A 211 21.13 -4.14 -1.24
CA ASN A 211 22.15 -4.81 -2.05
C ASN A 211 23.46 -4.97 -1.27
N LYS A 212 24.48 -5.48 -1.94
CA LYS A 212 25.80 -5.72 -1.37
C LYS A 212 26.38 -4.48 -0.68
N GLU A 213 26.23 -3.30 -1.27
CA GLU A 213 26.75 -2.03 -0.70
C GLU A 213 26.00 -1.65 0.57
N ALA A 214 24.67 -1.80 0.57
CA ALA A 214 23.84 -1.57 1.76
C ALA A 214 24.18 -2.57 2.87
N PHE A 215 24.27 -3.87 2.55
CA PHE A 215 24.63 -4.90 3.54
C PHE A 215 26.02 -4.66 4.14
N ALA A 216 26.99 -4.23 3.35
CA ALA A 216 28.34 -3.95 3.85
C ALA A 216 28.36 -2.89 4.96
N LYS A 217 27.42 -1.93 4.94
CA LYS A 217 27.31 -0.84 5.92
C LYS A 217 26.54 -1.26 7.19
N MET A 218 25.82 -2.39 7.17
CA MET A 218 25.01 -2.85 8.29
C MET A 218 25.89 -3.50 9.37
N LYS A 219 25.32 -3.67 10.57
CA LYS A 219 25.94 -4.48 11.62
C LYS A 219 26.01 -5.95 11.22
N ASP A 220 27.03 -6.65 11.71
CA ASP A 220 27.10 -8.11 11.58
C ASP A 220 25.95 -8.75 12.37
N GLY A 221 25.29 -9.72 11.76
CA GLY A 221 24.14 -10.39 12.35
C GLY A 221 22.86 -9.59 12.35
N VAL A 222 22.73 -8.54 11.50
CA VAL A 222 21.49 -7.78 11.35
C VAL A 222 20.33 -8.70 10.92
N ILE A 223 19.13 -8.37 11.36
CA ILE A 223 17.89 -9.05 10.95
C ILE A 223 17.10 -8.11 10.07
N ILE A 224 16.60 -8.63 8.93
CA ILE A 224 15.82 -7.85 7.96
C ILE A 224 14.43 -8.42 7.84
N ILE A 225 13.40 -7.55 7.96
CA ILE A 225 11.99 -7.87 7.77
C ILE A 225 11.49 -7.11 6.55
N ASN A 226 10.96 -7.84 5.57
CA ASN A 226 10.41 -7.25 4.35
C ASN A 226 9.00 -7.78 4.08
N CYS A 227 8.00 -7.08 4.60
CA CYS A 227 6.58 -7.27 4.26
C CYS A 227 6.11 -6.19 3.27
N ALA A 228 7.01 -5.68 2.42
CA ALA A 228 6.69 -4.67 1.40
C ALA A 228 6.63 -5.25 -0.01
N ARG A 229 7.79 -5.55 -0.62
CA ARG A 229 7.90 -6.18 -1.96
C ARG A 229 9.22 -6.93 -2.08
N ASP A 230 9.23 -8.06 -2.79
CA ASP A 230 10.44 -8.88 -3.03
C ASP A 230 11.58 -8.10 -3.69
N ALA A 231 11.29 -7.44 -4.79
CA ALA A 231 12.30 -6.77 -5.61
C ALA A 231 12.96 -5.53 -4.97
N ILE A 232 12.66 -5.20 -3.71
CA ILE A 232 13.38 -4.19 -2.93
C ILE A 232 14.75 -4.73 -2.48
N VAL A 233 14.87 -6.04 -2.34
CA VAL A 233 16.11 -6.73 -1.95
C VAL A 233 16.72 -7.37 -3.19
N ASN A 234 18.05 -7.29 -3.32
CA ASN A 234 18.79 -8.09 -4.29
C ASN A 234 19.02 -9.49 -3.70
N ASP A 235 18.41 -10.51 -4.30
CA ASP A 235 18.43 -11.87 -3.76
C ASP A 235 19.82 -12.52 -3.76
N ASP A 236 20.65 -12.24 -4.77
CA ASP A 236 21.99 -12.84 -4.89
C ASP A 236 22.93 -12.21 -3.84
N ASP A 237 22.86 -10.91 -3.65
CA ASP A 237 23.61 -10.20 -2.61
C ASP A 237 23.15 -10.60 -1.20
N LEU A 238 21.82 -10.81 -1.02
CA LEU A 238 21.26 -11.32 0.23
C LEU A 238 21.82 -12.70 0.57
N LYS A 239 21.89 -13.60 -0.40
CA LYS A 239 22.46 -14.96 -0.22
C LYS A 239 23.91 -14.88 0.27
N GLU A 240 24.73 -14.03 -0.34
CA GLU A 240 26.12 -13.82 0.10
C GLU A 240 26.17 -13.23 1.53
N ALA A 241 25.29 -12.26 1.83
CA ALA A 241 25.23 -11.61 3.14
C ALA A 241 24.79 -12.59 4.26
N ILE A 242 23.88 -13.52 3.97
CA ILE A 242 23.48 -14.57 4.94
C ILE A 242 24.63 -15.58 5.11
N ALA A 243 25.24 -16.02 4.01
CA ALA A 243 26.33 -17.00 4.07
C ALA A 243 27.56 -16.48 4.84
N SER A 244 27.83 -15.17 4.77
CA SER A 244 28.92 -14.53 5.53
C SER A 244 28.56 -14.19 6.98
N GLY A 245 27.31 -14.36 7.41
CA GLY A 245 26.82 -13.95 8.72
C GLY A 245 26.55 -12.45 8.89
N LYS A 246 26.70 -11.65 7.83
CA LYS A 246 26.35 -10.24 7.82
C LYS A 246 24.85 -10.05 8.09
N VAL A 247 23.98 -10.83 7.43
CA VAL A 247 22.56 -10.96 7.71
C VAL A 247 22.29 -12.27 8.43
N ARG A 248 21.81 -12.21 9.68
CA ARG A 248 21.52 -13.41 10.47
C ARG A 248 20.24 -14.10 10.06
N LYS A 249 19.18 -13.32 9.75
CA LYS A 249 17.88 -13.80 9.29
C LYS A 249 17.25 -12.76 8.35
N TYR A 250 16.57 -13.26 7.34
CA TYR A 250 15.67 -12.48 6.50
C TYR A 250 14.26 -13.05 6.61
N VAL A 251 13.27 -12.22 6.95
CA VAL A 251 11.86 -12.63 7.03
C VAL A 251 11.08 -11.85 5.98
N THR A 252 10.30 -12.55 5.17
CA THR A 252 9.48 -11.90 4.13
C THR A 252 8.15 -12.60 3.95
N ASP A 253 7.11 -11.84 3.63
CA ASP A 253 5.82 -12.35 3.13
C ASP A 253 5.67 -12.20 1.59
N PHE A 254 6.78 -11.86 0.90
CA PHE A 254 6.88 -11.87 -0.56
C PHE A 254 7.98 -12.83 -1.04
N PRO A 255 7.88 -14.14 -0.74
CA PRO A 255 8.87 -15.08 -1.20
C PRO A 255 8.83 -15.23 -2.72
N ASN A 256 10.01 -15.39 -3.32
CA ASN A 256 10.18 -15.86 -4.68
C ASN A 256 10.92 -17.19 -4.68
N TYR A 257 11.18 -17.76 -5.87
CA TYR A 257 11.85 -19.06 -5.98
C TYR A 257 13.22 -19.10 -5.27
N LYS A 258 14.01 -18.01 -5.37
CA LYS A 258 15.33 -17.94 -4.72
C LYS A 258 15.20 -17.89 -3.20
N THR A 259 14.43 -16.96 -2.68
CA THR A 259 14.30 -16.73 -1.23
C THR A 259 13.56 -17.86 -0.52
N ALA A 260 12.62 -18.54 -1.19
CA ALA A 260 11.91 -19.70 -0.62
C ALA A 260 12.84 -20.93 -0.43
N ASN A 261 13.95 -21.00 -1.19
CA ASN A 261 14.94 -22.07 -1.14
C ASN A 261 16.27 -21.64 -0.48
N MET A 262 16.29 -20.53 0.24
CA MET A 262 17.49 -19.96 0.83
C MET A 262 17.53 -20.23 2.35
N ASP A 263 18.59 -20.88 2.83
CA ASP A 263 18.82 -21.04 4.25
C ASP A 263 18.95 -19.67 4.93
N GLY A 264 18.45 -19.56 6.16
CA GLY A 264 18.42 -18.28 6.87
C GLY A 264 17.23 -17.38 6.53
N VAL A 265 16.39 -17.76 5.56
CA VAL A 265 15.16 -17.08 5.22
C VAL A 265 13.96 -17.72 5.92
N VAL A 266 13.09 -16.89 6.50
CA VAL A 266 11.75 -17.28 6.96
C VAL A 266 10.74 -16.71 5.99
N ALA A 267 10.21 -17.56 5.12
CA ALA A 267 9.25 -17.19 4.10
C ALA A 267 7.82 -17.42 4.59
N ILE A 268 6.98 -16.41 4.43
CA ILE A 268 5.55 -16.40 4.76
C ILE A 268 4.78 -16.12 3.46
N SER A 269 3.60 -16.71 3.27
CA SER A 269 2.81 -16.53 2.04
C SER A 269 1.95 -15.26 2.11
N HIS A 270 2.42 -14.12 1.62
CA HIS A 270 1.73 -12.82 1.42
C HIS A 270 0.52 -12.58 2.36
N LEU A 271 0.76 -12.65 3.67
CA LEU A 271 -0.28 -12.55 4.70
C LEU A 271 -0.46 -11.15 5.29
N GLY A 272 0.35 -10.17 4.89
CA GLY A 272 0.37 -8.83 5.49
C GLY A 272 -1.01 -8.16 5.56
N ALA A 273 -1.87 -8.35 4.55
CA ALA A 273 -3.22 -7.78 4.51
C ALA A 273 -4.33 -8.85 4.64
N SER A 274 -3.99 -10.08 4.99
CA SER A 274 -4.94 -11.21 5.02
C SER A 274 -5.57 -11.38 6.39
N THR A 275 -6.26 -10.36 6.87
CA THR A 275 -7.13 -10.38 8.05
C THR A 275 -8.52 -9.90 7.67
N GLU A 276 -9.53 -10.33 8.42
CA GLU A 276 -10.93 -9.95 8.19
C GLU A 276 -11.09 -8.42 8.28
N GLU A 277 -10.48 -7.79 9.27
CA GLU A 277 -10.53 -6.35 9.48
C GLU A 277 -9.83 -5.56 8.36
N ALA A 278 -8.70 -6.05 7.84
CA ALA A 278 -8.01 -5.41 6.72
C ALA A 278 -8.85 -5.49 5.43
N GLU A 279 -9.49 -6.64 5.18
CA GLU A 279 -10.40 -6.81 4.04
C GLU A 279 -11.62 -5.89 4.16
N ASP A 280 -12.23 -5.80 5.34
CA ASP A 280 -13.35 -4.92 5.63
C ASP A 280 -12.98 -3.45 5.44
N ASN A 281 -11.87 -3.01 6.03
CA ASN A 281 -11.39 -1.63 5.94
C ASN A 281 -11.07 -1.23 4.49
N CYS A 282 -10.41 -2.12 3.74
CA CYS A 282 -10.13 -1.89 2.33
C CYS A 282 -11.42 -1.79 1.50
N ALA A 283 -12.38 -2.68 1.72
CA ALA A 283 -13.66 -2.67 1.01
C ALA A 283 -14.48 -1.41 1.33
N MET A 284 -14.55 -1.02 2.61
CA MET A 284 -15.23 0.21 3.03
C MET A 284 -14.59 1.46 2.42
N MET A 285 -13.26 1.56 2.42
CA MET A 285 -12.56 2.70 1.82
C MET A 285 -12.76 2.75 0.30
N ALA A 286 -12.69 1.62 -0.39
CA ALA A 286 -12.92 1.55 -1.83
C ALA A 286 -14.35 1.98 -2.19
N ALA A 287 -15.36 1.48 -1.47
CA ALA A 287 -16.76 1.85 -1.68
C ALA A 287 -17.01 3.34 -1.42
N LYS A 288 -16.48 3.90 -0.31
CA LYS A 288 -16.59 5.34 0.00
C LYS A 288 -16.00 6.22 -1.09
N GLN A 289 -14.83 5.86 -1.63
CA GLN A 289 -14.17 6.61 -2.69
C GLN A 289 -14.95 6.58 -4.00
N VAL A 290 -15.54 5.42 -4.35
CA VAL A 290 -16.43 5.32 -5.52
C VAL A 290 -17.65 6.24 -5.36
N VAL A 291 -18.33 6.18 -4.21
CA VAL A 291 -19.50 7.03 -3.94
C VAL A 291 -19.12 8.50 -4.01
N ASP A 292 -18.04 8.90 -3.34
CA ASP A 292 -17.58 10.29 -3.32
C ASP A 292 -17.21 10.81 -4.73
N TYR A 293 -16.54 10.01 -5.52
CA TYR A 293 -16.22 10.38 -6.89
C TYR A 293 -17.49 10.46 -7.79
N VAL A 294 -18.40 9.50 -7.66
CA VAL A 294 -19.63 9.47 -8.49
C VAL A 294 -20.54 10.63 -8.13
N GLU A 295 -20.74 10.93 -6.84
CA GLU A 295 -21.70 11.92 -6.36
C GLU A 295 -21.11 13.33 -6.22
N ASN A 296 -19.86 13.45 -5.81
CA ASN A 296 -19.20 14.73 -5.55
C ASN A 296 -18.05 15.06 -6.52
N GLY A 297 -17.58 14.10 -7.31
CA GLY A 297 -16.47 14.31 -8.23
C GLY A 297 -15.09 14.34 -7.56
N ASN A 298 -14.98 14.14 -6.25
CA ASN A 298 -13.72 14.18 -5.53
C ASN A 298 -12.79 13.02 -5.94
N ILE A 299 -11.49 13.30 -6.07
CA ILE A 299 -10.45 12.35 -6.45
C ILE A 299 -9.41 12.31 -5.33
N ILE A 300 -9.58 11.41 -4.33
CA ILE A 300 -8.75 11.47 -3.11
C ILE A 300 -7.53 10.55 -3.21
N ASN A 301 -7.70 9.25 -3.36
CA ASN A 301 -6.60 8.27 -3.42
C ASN A 301 -6.46 7.66 -4.82
N SER A 302 -6.56 8.50 -5.86
CA SER A 302 -6.35 8.01 -7.21
C SER A 302 -4.88 7.75 -7.49
N VAL A 303 -4.62 6.66 -8.21
CA VAL A 303 -3.28 6.24 -8.64
C VAL A 303 -2.93 6.70 -10.05
N ASN A 304 -3.91 7.12 -10.85
CA ASN A 304 -3.72 7.55 -12.25
C ASN A 304 -4.12 9.00 -12.53
N TYR A 305 -4.80 9.68 -11.60
CA TYR A 305 -5.14 11.11 -11.70
C TYR A 305 -4.70 11.88 -10.44
N PRO A 306 -4.59 13.21 -10.50
CA PRO A 306 -4.20 14.02 -9.34
C PRO A 306 -5.28 13.99 -8.24
N ARG A 307 -4.85 14.23 -6.99
CA ARG A 307 -5.77 14.42 -5.88
C ARG A 307 -6.49 15.76 -6.01
N LEU A 308 -7.82 15.73 -6.04
CA LEU A 308 -8.69 16.91 -6.03
C LEU A 308 -9.83 16.69 -5.05
N ASP A 309 -10.09 17.67 -4.21
CA ASP A 309 -11.13 17.60 -3.17
C ASP A 309 -11.76 18.98 -2.95
N LEU A 310 -13.05 19.09 -3.14
CA LEU A 310 -13.88 20.25 -2.83
C LEU A 310 -14.94 19.94 -1.76
N GLY A 311 -14.83 18.78 -1.11
CA GLY A 311 -15.81 18.30 -0.14
C GLY A 311 -17.15 17.93 -0.81
N LYS A 312 -18.22 17.94 -0.02
CA LYS A 312 -19.56 17.62 -0.48
C LYS A 312 -20.02 18.66 -1.50
N LYS A 313 -20.69 18.22 -2.56
CA LYS A 313 -21.27 19.06 -3.61
C LYS A 313 -22.39 19.94 -3.02
N GLU A 314 -22.35 21.24 -3.31
CA GLU A 314 -23.35 22.24 -2.86
C GLU A 314 -24.20 22.78 -4.01
N GLY A 315 -23.75 22.63 -5.26
CA GLY A 315 -24.41 23.11 -6.47
C GLY A 315 -24.08 22.25 -7.68
N THR A 316 -24.05 22.87 -8.86
CA THR A 316 -23.59 22.19 -10.07
C THR A 316 -22.08 22.03 -10.02
N ARG A 317 -21.61 20.78 -10.17
CA ARG A 317 -20.18 20.47 -10.16
C ARG A 317 -19.73 19.92 -11.51
N VAL A 318 -18.57 20.38 -11.96
CA VAL A 318 -17.93 19.97 -13.19
C VAL A 318 -16.67 19.18 -12.88
N VAL A 319 -16.55 17.99 -13.47
CA VAL A 319 -15.34 17.17 -13.43
C VAL A 319 -14.85 16.99 -14.84
N VAL A 320 -13.59 17.38 -15.10
CA VAL A 320 -12.95 17.19 -16.41
C VAL A 320 -11.67 16.42 -16.23
N LEU A 321 -11.53 15.30 -16.93
CA LEU A 321 -10.30 14.48 -16.97
C LEU A 321 -9.63 14.68 -18.33
N TYR A 322 -8.29 14.89 -18.34
CA TYR A 322 -7.58 15.28 -19.55
C TYR A 322 -6.10 14.86 -19.52
N GLU A 323 -5.43 14.92 -20.66
CA GLU A 323 -3.96 14.91 -20.77
C GLU A 323 -3.40 16.23 -20.26
N ALA A 324 -2.25 16.21 -19.60
CA ALA A 324 -1.69 17.36 -18.86
C ALA A 324 -1.65 18.68 -19.65
N GLU A 325 -1.40 18.59 -20.94
CA GLU A 325 -1.30 19.74 -21.84
C GLU A 325 -2.62 20.51 -22.01
N ALA A 326 -3.76 19.86 -21.76
CA ALA A 326 -5.08 20.47 -21.90
C ALA A 326 -5.50 21.32 -20.68
N GLU A 327 -4.75 21.29 -19.57
CA GLU A 327 -5.12 21.94 -18.30
C GLU A 327 -5.54 23.40 -18.48
N LYS A 328 -4.73 24.19 -19.19
CA LYS A 328 -4.96 25.63 -19.40
C LYS A 328 -6.26 25.89 -20.14
N ALA A 329 -6.49 25.18 -21.24
CA ALA A 329 -7.69 25.34 -22.07
C ALA A 329 -8.97 24.91 -21.31
N VAL A 330 -8.90 23.80 -20.57
CA VAL A 330 -10.01 23.34 -19.72
C VAL A 330 -10.35 24.38 -18.67
N LYS A 331 -9.34 24.93 -17.99
CA LYS A 331 -9.50 25.91 -16.94
C LYS A 331 -10.15 27.21 -17.46
N GLU A 332 -9.76 27.66 -18.65
CA GLU A 332 -10.37 28.81 -19.31
C GLU A 332 -11.86 28.62 -19.59
N VAL A 333 -12.27 27.45 -20.11
CA VAL A 333 -13.69 27.17 -20.39
C VAL A 333 -14.50 27.03 -19.12
N VAL A 334 -13.99 26.29 -18.11
CA VAL A 334 -14.68 26.11 -16.82
C VAL A 334 -14.86 27.43 -16.09
N SER A 335 -13.87 28.33 -16.14
CA SER A 335 -13.95 29.64 -15.47
C SER A 335 -15.07 30.53 -16.06
N LYS A 336 -15.41 30.40 -17.34
CA LYS A 336 -16.51 31.12 -17.96
C LYS A 336 -17.90 30.71 -17.46
N ALA A 337 -18.01 29.58 -16.78
CA ALA A 337 -19.26 29.11 -16.19
C ALA A 337 -19.52 29.68 -14.78
N ASP A 338 -18.93 30.80 -14.43
CA ASP A 338 -19.03 31.43 -13.10
C ASP A 338 -18.61 30.46 -11.96
N ALA A 339 -17.37 29.98 -12.05
CA ALA A 339 -16.83 29.04 -11.08
C ALA A 339 -16.63 29.69 -9.71
N THR A 340 -17.31 29.18 -8.69
CA THR A 340 -17.22 29.65 -7.31
C THR A 340 -16.11 28.97 -6.53
N LYS A 341 -15.82 27.71 -6.87
CA LYS A 341 -14.70 26.92 -6.36
C LYS A 341 -14.07 26.20 -7.55
N LEU A 342 -12.76 26.18 -7.65
CA LEU A 342 -12.03 25.47 -8.69
C LEU A 342 -10.71 24.95 -8.16
N VAL A 343 -10.48 23.65 -8.34
CA VAL A 343 -9.19 22.99 -8.10
C VAL A 343 -8.81 22.21 -9.36
N CYS A 344 -7.54 22.22 -9.69
CA CYS A 344 -6.98 21.45 -10.77
C CYS A 344 -5.62 20.92 -10.39
N GLY A 345 -5.13 19.94 -11.11
CA GLY A 345 -3.81 19.39 -10.91
C GLY A 345 -3.45 18.40 -11.99
N VAL A 346 -2.17 18.03 -11.98
CA VAL A 346 -1.58 17.08 -12.92
C VAL A 346 -0.83 16.00 -12.14
N LYS A 347 -0.91 14.76 -12.63
CA LYS A 347 -0.16 13.61 -12.15
C LYS A 347 0.39 12.83 -13.33
N GLY A 348 1.71 12.93 -13.54
CA GLY A 348 2.33 12.38 -14.75
C GLY A 348 1.76 13.00 -16.02
N ALA A 349 1.28 12.18 -16.94
CA ALA A 349 0.72 12.62 -18.22
C ALA A 349 -0.77 13.03 -18.13
N PHE A 350 -1.44 12.90 -16.98
CA PHE A 350 -2.88 13.15 -16.86
C PHE A 350 -3.20 14.21 -15.81
N GLY A 351 -4.22 15.01 -16.13
CA GLY A 351 -4.73 16.06 -15.27
C GLY A 351 -6.23 15.92 -15.02
N ALA A 352 -6.69 16.63 -14.01
CA ALA A 352 -8.11 16.76 -13.72
C ALA A 352 -8.43 18.18 -13.24
N THR A 353 -9.66 18.63 -13.51
CA THR A 353 -10.25 19.85 -12.97
C THR A 353 -11.57 19.49 -12.29
N LEU A 354 -11.76 20.02 -11.10
CA LEU A 354 -12.99 19.93 -10.33
C LEU A 354 -13.42 21.35 -9.96
N ALA A 355 -14.66 21.72 -10.31
CA ALA A 355 -15.18 23.06 -10.03
C ALA A 355 -16.64 23.03 -9.63
N GLU A 356 -17.04 23.94 -8.73
CA GLU A 356 -18.44 24.33 -8.54
C GLU A 356 -18.75 25.59 -9.34
N VAL A 357 -19.86 25.56 -10.08
CA VAL A 357 -20.24 26.61 -10.99
C VAL A 357 -21.70 27.05 -10.76
N LYS A 358 -21.98 28.32 -10.98
CA LYS A 358 -23.35 28.89 -10.97
C LYS A 358 -23.93 29.02 -12.37
N GLY A 359 -23.06 29.22 -13.35
CA GLY A 359 -23.46 29.41 -14.75
C GLY A 359 -23.61 28.08 -15.52
N LYS A 360 -24.07 28.19 -16.77
CA LYS A 360 -24.19 27.03 -17.66
C LYS A 360 -22.80 26.58 -18.14
N VAL A 361 -22.53 25.29 -18.02
CA VAL A 361 -21.30 24.67 -18.52
C VAL A 361 -21.43 24.44 -20.03
N ASP A 362 -20.44 24.86 -20.79
CA ASP A 362 -20.29 24.48 -22.18
C ASP A 362 -19.56 23.14 -22.34
N GLU A 363 -20.33 22.05 -22.15
CA GLU A 363 -19.80 20.71 -22.29
C GLU A 363 -19.24 20.42 -23.69
N ALA A 364 -19.85 21.02 -24.75
CA ALA A 364 -19.42 20.81 -26.13
C ALA A 364 -18.02 21.44 -26.35
N ALA A 365 -17.82 22.65 -25.84
CA ALA A 365 -16.50 23.30 -25.86
C ALA A 365 -15.46 22.52 -25.09
N LEU A 366 -15.82 21.99 -23.91
CA LEU A 366 -14.89 21.14 -23.12
C LEU A 366 -14.51 19.84 -23.84
N LYS A 367 -15.49 19.15 -24.41
CA LYS A 367 -15.28 17.91 -25.18
C LYS A 367 -14.48 18.12 -26.46
N ALA A 368 -14.49 19.31 -27.02
CA ALA A 368 -13.75 19.67 -28.24
C ALA A 368 -12.28 19.98 -27.98
N ILE A 369 -11.86 20.19 -26.73
CA ILE A 369 -10.46 20.42 -26.36
C ILE A 369 -9.66 19.15 -26.61
N ALA A 370 -8.60 19.24 -27.42
CA ALA A 370 -7.67 18.14 -27.63
C ALA A 370 -7.07 17.66 -26.29
N GLY A 371 -7.08 16.36 -26.07
CA GLY A 371 -6.57 15.73 -24.84
C GLY A 371 -7.63 15.56 -23.74
N VAL A 372 -8.83 16.15 -23.85
CA VAL A 372 -9.92 15.86 -22.89
C VAL A 372 -10.41 14.42 -23.07
N LYS A 373 -10.51 13.68 -21.97
CA LYS A 373 -10.89 12.27 -21.92
C LYS A 373 -12.32 12.09 -21.43
N ARG A 374 -12.75 12.90 -20.47
CA ARG A 374 -14.11 12.83 -19.91
C ARG A 374 -14.56 14.17 -19.34
N VAL A 375 -15.81 14.50 -19.59
CA VAL A 375 -16.50 15.63 -18.98
C VAL A 375 -17.74 15.10 -18.26
N ARG A 376 -17.90 15.49 -17.00
CA ARG A 376 -19.09 15.18 -16.20
C ARG A 376 -19.61 16.47 -15.57
N VAL A 377 -20.92 16.70 -15.70
CA VAL A 377 -21.65 17.73 -14.97
C VAL A 377 -22.61 17.00 -14.02
N ILE A 378 -22.46 17.22 -12.71
CA ILE A 378 -23.15 16.49 -11.65
C ILE A 378 -23.83 17.42 -10.64
#